data_182d31eb8fb90242a2ba321a256612b8
#
_entry.id   182d31eb8fb90242a2ba321a256612b8
#
_cell.length_a   1.000
_cell.length_b   1.000
_cell.length_c   1.000
_cell.angle_alpha   90.00
_cell.angle_beta   90.00
_cell.angle_gamma   90.00
#
_symmetry.space_group_name_H-M   'P 1'
#
loop_
_entity.id
_entity.type
_entity.pdbx_description
1 polymer ?
#
loop_
_entity_poly.entity_id
_entity_poly.type
_entity_poly.pdbx_seq_one_letter_code
_entity_poly.pdbx_strand_id
1 'polypeptide(L)'
;MSLHSTFGPSALLRRLSLLIVIVALMAGCHPDAGAALPNQAASEDEVDPVDHAALAQALNALQPQRPGVTDLYVVGFAGDASDDVFRNETLYLKQLFERRFDARGRVVTLVNNPDNLGEQPYAPLATYDNLYDTLAAVGKRMDRKEDALLLFVTTHGTEDHTLYVQVDQNEEDFISPQDLRQALDDAGIGNRIIVLSACYSGGFIPALRSPDTLVLTAARADRPSFGCGNTSNATYFGQAWLIDAMNRSDDPLAAFASAKTAITAREKQDGELPSLPQQSLGRRIAPVLARWRAGLHAGPAVAYPYPPLDAVPDDGQDRVPESDSDTQPLHSPTNAKAPAAPTRPRNPLPVPPTPAPTP
;
A
#
# COMPACT_ATOMS: atom_id res chain seq x y z
N MET A 1 -76.77 4.97 -3.46
CA MET A 1 -77.10 6.39 -3.62
C MET A 1 -75.84 7.01 -4.14
N SER A 2 -75.67 7.14 -5.45
CA SER A 2 -76.08 8.31 -6.26
C SER A 2 -75.31 9.53 -5.87
N LEU A 3 -74.60 10.27 -6.68
CA LEU A 3 -74.58 10.54 -8.14
C LEU A 3 -73.31 11.39 -8.40
N HIS A 4 -72.59 11.16 -9.45
CA HIS A 4 -72.53 12.03 -10.66
C HIS A 4 -72.00 13.44 -10.39
N SER A 5 -71.13 14.06 -11.16
CA SER A 5 -71.14 14.33 -12.59
C SER A 5 -69.91 15.17 -12.90
N THR A 6 -69.10 14.91 -13.85
CA THR A 6 -69.08 15.17 -15.30
C THR A 6 -68.45 16.49 -15.74
N PHE A 7 -67.64 16.33 -16.82
CA PHE A 7 -67.36 17.22 -17.95
C PHE A 7 -66.56 18.51 -17.71
N GLY A 8 -65.62 18.90 -18.49
CA GLY A 8 -65.27 18.64 -19.91
C GLY A 8 -64.66 19.92 -20.53
N PRO A 9 -64.36 20.01 -21.78
CA PRO A 9 -63.03 20.36 -22.28
C PRO A 9 -63.01 21.70 -23.06
N SER A 10 -61.92 21.90 -23.88
CA SER A 10 -61.79 22.88 -24.99
C SER A 10 -61.15 24.21 -24.59
N ALA A 11 -60.33 24.87 -25.38
CA ALA A 11 -59.95 24.87 -26.79
C ALA A 11 -58.65 25.66 -26.96
N LEU A 12 -57.73 25.26 -27.78
CA LEU A 12 -57.39 25.74 -29.11
C LEU A 12 -57.55 27.26 -29.38
N LEU A 13 -56.44 27.90 -29.76
CA LEU A 13 -56.24 28.77 -30.95
C LEU A 13 -54.89 29.47 -30.88
N ARG A 14 -53.92 29.11 -31.79
CA ARG A 14 -53.57 29.74 -33.07
C ARG A 14 -53.26 31.23 -33.00
N ARG A 15 -52.05 31.55 -33.39
CA ARG A 15 -51.57 32.55 -34.40
C ARG A 15 -50.03 32.54 -34.39
N LEU A 16 -49.29 32.18 -35.35
CA LEU A 16 -48.99 32.41 -36.76
C LEU A 16 -48.55 33.88 -37.05
N SER A 17 -47.36 33.96 -37.65
CA SER A 17 -46.74 35.04 -38.45
C SER A 17 -45.94 36.09 -37.70
N LEU A 18 -44.64 36.33 -38.01
CA LEU A 18 -44.20 37.02 -39.25
C LEU A 18 -42.68 36.93 -39.39
N LEU A 19 -42.19 36.58 -40.57
CA LEU A 19 -40.82 36.78 -41.06
C LEU A 19 -40.51 38.26 -41.16
N ILE A 20 -39.28 38.65 -40.78
CA ILE A 20 -38.56 39.76 -41.39
C ILE A 20 -37.13 39.38 -41.64
N VAL A 21 -36.76 39.26 -42.89
CA VAL A 21 -35.42 39.15 -43.46
C VAL A 21 -34.84 40.55 -43.50
N ILE A 22 -33.70 40.79 -42.85
CA ILE A 22 -32.84 41.94 -43.17
C ILE A 22 -31.43 41.38 -43.45
N VAL A 23 -31.10 41.40 -44.74
CA VAL A 23 -29.73 41.25 -45.26
C VAL A 23 -29.06 42.59 -45.11
N ALA A 24 -27.97 42.64 -44.40
CA ALA A 24 -26.98 43.75 -44.46
C ALA A 24 -25.59 43.17 -44.60
N LEU A 25 -25.05 43.27 -45.84
CA LEU A 25 -23.63 43.10 -46.10
C LEU A 25 -22.87 44.25 -45.38
N MET A 26 -21.92 43.87 -44.56
CA MET A 26 -20.73 44.70 -44.31
C MET A 26 -19.50 43.79 -44.31
N ALA A 27 -18.64 44.10 -45.25
CA ALA A 27 -17.30 43.55 -45.36
C ALA A 27 -16.40 44.16 -44.28
N GLY A 28 -15.47 43.36 -43.73
CA GLY A 28 -14.27 43.90 -43.15
C GLY A 28 -13.81 43.28 -41.83
N CYS A 29 -12.58 42.82 -41.88
CA CYS A 29 -11.69 42.47 -40.79
C CYS A 29 -11.87 41.06 -40.16
N HIS A 30 -11.08 40.13 -40.65
CA HIS A 30 -10.72 38.95 -39.91
C HIS A 30 -9.78 39.34 -38.77
N PRO A 31 -10.07 39.00 -37.50
CA PRO A 31 -9.05 38.74 -36.53
C PRO A 31 -8.70 37.24 -36.62
N ASP A 32 -7.39 36.98 -36.55
CA ASP A 32 -6.78 35.64 -36.49
C ASP A 32 -7.58 34.70 -35.60
N ALA A 33 -7.98 33.59 -36.17
CA ALA A 33 -8.44 32.44 -35.41
C ALA A 33 -7.24 31.90 -34.62
N GLY A 34 -7.08 32.39 -33.40
CA GLY A 34 -6.28 31.71 -32.40
C GLY A 34 -6.82 30.26 -32.29
N ALA A 35 -6.03 29.32 -32.75
CA ALA A 35 -6.30 27.90 -32.52
C ALA A 35 -6.52 27.71 -31.02
N ALA A 36 -7.73 27.44 -30.59
CA ALA A 36 -8.02 26.95 -29.27
C ALA A 36 -7.23 25.64 -29.14
N LEU A 37 -6.23 25.66 -28.28
CA LEU A 37 -5.56 24.45 -27.84
C LEU A 37 -6.68 23.48 -27.39
N PRO A 38 -6.62 22.21 -27.79
CA PRO A 38 -7.56 21.24 -27.27
C PRO A 38 -7.45 21.30 -25.74
N ASN A 39 -8.57 21.55 -25.11
CA ASN A 39 -8.72 21.42 -23.66
C ASN A 39 -8.28 20.00 -23.34
N GLN A 40 -7.06 19.83 -22.84
CA GLN A 40 -6.67 18.57 -22.20
C GLN A 40 -7.58 18.50 -20.99
N ALA A 41 -8.71 17.80 -21.16
CA ALA A 41 -9.43 17.24 -20.04
C ALA A 41 -8.35 16.51 -19.23
N ALA A 42 -8.21 16.88 -17.95
CA ALA A 42 -7.42 16.10 -17.02
C ALA A 42 -7.85 14.65 -17.23
N SER A 43 -6.89 13.79 -17.56
CA SER A 43 -7.13 12.36 -17.64
C SER A 43 -7.77 11.96 -16.32
N GLU A 44 -9.03 11.51 -16.36
CA GLU A 44 -9.56 10.65 -15.33
C GLU A 44 -8.50 9.55 -15.20
N ASP A 45 -8.02 9.29 -13.98
CA ASP A 45 -6.96 8.30 -13.70
C ASP A 45 -7.32 7.01 -14.45
N GLU A 46 -6.64 6.77 -15.58
CA GLU A 46 -6.92 5.59 -16.41
C GLU A 46 -6.34 4.41 -15.65
N VAL A 47 -7.22 3.69 -14.94
CA VAL A 47 -6.86 2.49 -14.18
C VAL A 47 -6.21 1.51 -15.15
N ASP A 48 -4.97 1.11 -14.88
CA ASP A 48 -4.28 0.10 -15.69
C ASP A 48 -5.11 -1.21 -15.68
N PRO A 49 -5.67 -1.61 -16.81
CA PRO A 49 -6.54 -2.79 -16.87
C PRO A 49 -5.81 -4.09 -16.49
N VAL A 50 -4.50 -4.15 -16.65
CA VAL A 50 -3.68 -5.31 -16.30
C VAL A 50 -3.53 -5.40 -14.78
N ASP A 51 -3.21 -4.29 -14.13
CA ASP A 51 -3.11 -4.25 -12.67
C ASP A 51 -4.46 -4.50 -12.00
N HIS A 52 -5.54 -3.88 -12.51
CA HIS A 52 -6.89 -4.13 -12.03
C HIS A 52 -7.29 -5.62 -12.13
N ALA A 53 -6.92 -6.30 -13.22
CA ALA A 53 -7.18 -7.74 -13.37
C ALA A 53 -6.36 -8.57 -12.38
N ALA A 54 -5.09 -8.22 -12.16
CA ALA A 54 -4.22 -8.87 -11.18
C ALA A 54 -4.75 -8.71 -9.75
N LEU A 55 -5.20 -7.50 -9.39
CA LEU A 55 -5.84 -7.24 -8.11
C LEU A 55 -7.12 -8.05 -7.93
N ALA A 56 -8.01 -8.02 -8.92
CA ALA A 56 -9.26 -8.78 -8.87
C ALA A 56 -8.99 -10.29 -8.71
N GLN A 57 -8.00 -10.83 -9.40
CA GLN A 57 -7.59 -12.23 -9.27
C GLN A 57 -7.10 -12.54 -7.84
N ALA A 58 -6.21 -11.71 -7.29
CA ALA A 58 -5.67 -11.90 -5.95
C ALA A 58 -6.78 -11.84 -4.88
N LEU A 59 -7.69 -10.89 -4.97
CA LEU A 59 -8.78 -10.71 -4.00
C LEU A 59 -9.84 -11.81 -4.10
N ASN A 60 -10.13 -12.31 -5.31
CA ASN A 60 -11.06 -13.44 -5.50
C ASN A 60 -10.50 -14.76 -4.97
N ALA A 61 -9.17 -14.93 -4.94
CA ALA A 61 -8.51 -16.09 -4.39
C ALA A 61 -8.51 -16.15 -2.84
N LEU A 62 -8.84 -15.04 -2.17
CA LEU A 62 -8.89 -14.97 -0.72
C LEU A 62 -9.90 -15.94 -0.13
N GLN A 63 -9.41 -16.86 0.72
CA GLN A 63 -10.25 -17.80 1.44
C GLN A 63 -11.06 -17.10 2.54
N PRO A 64 -12.30 -17.54 2.81
CA PRO A 64 -13.06 -17.05 3.95
C PRO A 64 -12.46 -17.50 5.28
N GLN A 65 -12.86 -16.84 6.36
CA GLN A 65 -12.54 -17.22 7.72
C GLN A 65 -13.05 -18.65 8.05
N ARG A 66 -12.41 -19.33 9.02
CA ARG A 66 -12.81 -20.64 9.54
C ARG A 66 -13.48 -20.47 10.91
N PRO A 67 -14.78 -20.73 11.07
CA PRO A 67 -15.48 -20.53 12.34
C PRO A 67 -14.80 -21.26 13.51
N GLY A 68 -14.51 -20.55 14.59
CA GLY A 68 -13.87 -21.09 15.80
C GLY A 68 -12.36 -21.24 15.70
N VAL A 69 -11.76 -20.77 14.62
CA VAL A 69 -10.30 -20.73 14.43
C VAL A 69 -9.89 -19.27 14.27
N THR A 70 -8.94 -18.80 15.07
CA THR A 70 -8.35 -17.47 14.86
C THR A 70 -7.48 -17.50 13.62
N ASP A 71 -8.00 -17.03 12.48
CA ASP A 71 -7.26 -16.92 11.22
C ASP A 71 -6.37 -15.69 11.21
N LEU A 72 -5.23 -15.82 10.55
CA LEU A 72 -4.37 -14.68 10.26
C LEU A 72 -4.45 -14.35 8.77
N TYR A 73 -4.99 -13.17 8.44
CA TYR A 73 -4.90 -12.60 7.12
C TYR A 73 -3.64 -11.76 7.02
N VAL A 74 -2.94 -11.85 5.91
CA VAL A 74 -1.65 -11.19 5.72
C VAL A 74 -1.68 -10.34 4.45
N VAL A 75 -1.28 -9.08 4.59
CA VAL A 75 -1.07 -8.17 3.45
C VAL A 75 0.38 -7.71 3.48
N GLY A 76 1.08 -7.97 2.40
CA GLY A 76 2.44 -7.48 2.15
C GLY A 76 2.40 -6.33 1.15
N PHE A 77 3.20 -5.30 1.38
CA PHE A 77 3.26 -4.10 0.54
C PHE A 77 4.72 -3.70 0.33
N ALA A 78 5.21 -3.82 -0.92
CA ALA A 78 6.51 -3.36 -1.36
C ALA A 78 6.33 -2.06 -2.15
N GLY A 79 6.55 -0.91 -1.50
CA GLY A 79 6.09 0.38 -2.02
C GLY A 79 6.99 1.00 -3.09
N ASP A 80 8.28 0.65 -3.14
CA ASP A 80 9.24 1.30 -4.02
C ASP A 80 9.85 0.31 -5.02
N ALA A 81 9.75 0.64 -6.30
CA ALA A 81 10.22 -0.18 -7.40
C ALA A 81 11.75 -0.07 -7.62
N SER A 82 12.41 0.91 -7.03
CA SER A 82 13.84 1.16 -7.27
C SER A 82 14.77 0.16 -6.56
N ASP A 83 14.29 -0.48 -5.48
CA ASP A 83 15.07 -1.36 -4.64
C ASP A 83 14.46 -2.76 -4.52
N ASP A 84 15.17 -3.78 -4.98
CA ASP A 84 14.74 -5.18 -4.97
C ASP A 84 14.45 -5.74 -3.57
N VAL A 85 15.04 -5.17 -2.54
CA VAL A 85 14.87 -5.63 -1.15
C VAL A 85 13.40 -5.64 -0.71
N PHE A 86 12.61 -4.65 -1.14
CA PHE A 86 11.20 -4.53 -0.78
C PHE A 86 10.35 -5.64 -1.41
N ARG A 87 10.55 -5.89 -2.73
CA ARG A 87 9.96 -7.04 -3.43
C ARG A 87 10.36 -8.36 -2.76
N ASN A 88 11.65 -8.54 -2.49
CA ASN A 88 12.19 -9.78 -1.92
C ASN A 88 11.56 -10.11 -0.58
N GLU A 89 11.49 -9.12 0.33
CA GLU A 89 10.85 -9.27 1.63
C GLU A 89 9.36 -9.59 1.51
N THR A 90 8.64 -8.91 0.62
CA THR A 90 7.20 -9.09 0.45
C THR A 90 6.86 -10.46 -0.17
N LEU A 91 7.61 -10.93 -1.15
CA LEU A 91 7.43 -12.27 -1.71
C LEU A 91 7.82 -13.36 -0.72
N TYR A 92 8.87 -13.14 0.08
CA TYR A 92 9.23 -14.06 1.16
C TYR A 92 8.20 -14.10 2.29
N LEU A 93 7.63 -12.95 2.66
CA LEU A 93 6.51 -12.89 3.62
C LEU A 93 5.39 -13.84 3.21
N LYS A 94 4.97 -13.81 1.95
CA LYS A 94 3.95 -14.74 1.44
C LYS A 94 4.36 -16.18 1.64
N GLN A 95 5.57 -16.56 1.21
CA GLN A 95 6.04 -17.93 1.36
C GLN A 95 6.11 -18.38 2.82
N LEU A 96 6.61 -17.52 3.70
CA LEU A 96 6.74 -17.80 5.12
C LEU A 96 5.37 -18.01 5.77
N PHE A 97 4.43 -17.10 5.56
CA PHE A 97 3.12 -17.17 6.21
C PHE A 97 2.24 -18.28 5.66
N GLU A 98 2.31 -18.57 4.37
CA GLU A 98 1.57 -19.69 3.76
C GLU A 98 2.11 -21.08 4.19
N ARG A 99 3.44 -21.22 4.39
CA ARG A 99 4.06 -22.52 4.67
C ARG A 99 4.24 -22.80 6.16
N ARG A 100 4.46 -21.74 6.95
CA ARG A 100 4.79 -21.89 8.37
C ARG A 100 3.64 -21.48 9.29
N PHE A 101 2.83 -20.49 8.92
CA PHE A 101 1.85 -19.86 9.81
C PHE A 101 0.38 -20.12 9.43
N ASP A 102 0.12 -21.16 8.66
CA ASP A 102 -1.22 -21.62 8.25
C ASP A 102 -2.09 -20.55 7.57
N ALA A 103 -1.45 -19.57 6.94
CA ALA A 103 -2.15 -18.48 6.24
C ALA A 103 -2.37 -18.75 4.73
N ARG A 104 -2.25 -20.01 4.28
CA ARG A 104 -2.43 -20.35 2.86
C ARG A 104 -3.80 -19.90 2.34
N GLY A 105 -3.79 -19.14 1.24
CA GLY A 105 -4.98 -18.55 0.64
C GLY A 105 -5.53 -17.34 1.40
N ARG A 106 -4.82 -16.82 2.41
CA ARG A 106 -5.14 -15.61 3.18
C ARG A 106 -4.03 -14.57 3.11
N VAL A 107 -3.14 -14.68 2.13
CA VAL A 107 -2.03 -13.76 1.91
C VAL A 107 -2.22 -13.03 0.58
N VAL A 108 -2.21 -11.72 0.60
CA VAL A 108 -2.12 -10.86 -0.59
C VAL A 108 -0.82 -10.07 -0.52
N THR A 109 -0.13 -10.00 -1.65
CA THR A 109 1.06 -9.15 -1.80
C THR A 109 0.82 -8.12 -2.88
N LEU A 110 1.17 -6.87 -2.59
CA LEU A 110 1.19 -5.74 -3.51
C LEU A 110 2.65 -5.37 -3.74
N VAL A 111 3.09 -5.28 -4.99
CA VAL A 111 4.52 -5.18 -5.28
C VAL A 111 4.81 -4.19 -6.40
N ASN A 112 5.56 -3.16 -6.08
CA ASN A 112 6.21 -2.31 -7.06
C ASN A 112 7.62 -2.84 -7.31
N ASN A 113 7.89 -3.21 -8.54
CA ASN A 113 9.22 -3.65 -9.01
C ASN A 113 9.21 -3.67 -10.54
N PRO A 114 10.32 -3.34 -11.23
CA PRO A 114 10.39 -3.41 -12.68
C PRO A 114 10.03 -4.79 -13.26
N ASP A 115 10.36 -5.88 -12.56
CA ASP A 115 10.04 -7.25 -12.99
C ASP A 115 8.53 -7.56 -12.90
N ASN A 116 7.76 -6.73 -12.20
CA ASN A 116 6.31 -6.88 -12.03
C ASN A 116 5.50 -6.03 -13.01
N LEU A 117 6.16 -5.17 -13.77
CA LEU A 117 5.53 -4.36 -14.80
C LEU A 117 5.37 -5.16 -16.10
N GLY A 118 4.23 -5.04 -16.77
CA GLY A 118 3.98 -5.69 -18.04
C GLY A 118 2.67 -6.47 -18.09
N GLU A 119 2.51 -7.29 -19.15
CA GLU A 119 1.24 -7.97 -19.44
C GLU A 119 0.88 -9.10 -18.47
N GLN A 120 1.83 -9.63 -17.72
CA GLN A 120 1.64 -10.77 -16.81
C GLN A 120 2.29 -10.50 -15.44
N PRO A 121 1.78 -9.54 -14.66
CA PRO A 121 2.32 -9.27 -13.34
C PRO A 121 2.10 -10.47 -12.41
N TYR A 122 3.08 -10.74 -11.55
CA TYR A 122 2.96 -11.80 -10.54
C TYR A 122 2.25 -11.35 -9.26
N ALA A 123 2.02 -10.04 -9.12
CA ALA A 123 1.27 -9.42 -8.03
C ALA A 123 0.62 -8.12 -8.51
N PRO A 124 -0.48 -7.65 -7.91
CA PRO A 124 -0.97 -6.29 -8.11
C PRO A 124 0.06 -5.26 -7.65
N LEU A 125 0.01 -4.05 -8.23
CA LEU A 125 0.90 -2.96 -7.86
C LEU A 125 0.63 -2.47 -6.42
N ALA A 126 1.68 -2.00 -5.78
CA ALA A 126 1.62 -1.45 -4.42
C ALA A 126 1.27 0.04 -4.48
N THR A 127 0.05 0.37 -4.87
CA THR A 127 -0.54 1.71 -4.82
C THR A 127 -1.39 1.88 -3.56
N TYR A 128 -1.69 3.12 -3.16
CA TYR A 128 -2.61 3.35 -2.04
C TYR A 128 -4.01 2.81 -2.32
N ASP A 129 -4.52 2.95 -3.53
CA ASP A 129 -5.85 2.49 -3.92
C ASP A 129 -5.93 0.96 -3.88
N ASN A 130 -4.93 0.26 -4.39
CA ASN A 130 -4.86 -1.21 -4.29
C ASN A 130 -4.73 -1.69 -2.84
N LEU A 131 -4.01 -0.96 -1.99
CA LEU A 131 -3.94 -1.25 -0.56
C LEU A 131 -5.31 -1.07 0.10
N TYR A 132 -6.00 0.03 -0.20
CA TYR A 132 -7.34 0.33 0.32
C TYR A 132 -8.33 -0.77 -0.06
N ASP A 133 -8.39 -1.15 -1.34
CA ASP A 133 -9.26 -2.21 -1.84
C ASP A 133 -8.92 -3.58 -1.27
N THR A 134 -7.62 -3.88 -1.12
CA THR A 134 -7.15 -5.11 -0.48
C THR A 134 -7.60 -5.20 0.97
N LEU A 135 -7.43 -4.12 1.75
CA LEU A 135 -7.87 -4.07 3.13
C LEU A 135 -9.39 -4.22 3.23
N ALA A 136 -10.16 -3.55 2.36
CA ALA A 136 -11.61 -3.68 2.30
C ALA A 136 -12.06 -5.12 1.98
N ALA A 137 -11.37 -5.80 1.06
CA ALA A 137 -11.66 -7.20 0.71
C ALA A 137 -11.32 -8.14 1.88
N VAL A 138 -10.18 -7.95 2.54
CA VAL A 138 -9.80 -8.72 3.74
C VAL A 138 -10.82 -8.51 4.86
N GLY A 139 -11.22 -7.27 5.13
CA GLY A 139 -12.21 -6.96 6.16
C GLY A 139 -13.59 -7.60 5.94
N LYS A 140 -13.95 -7.89 4.66
CA LYS A 140 -15.16 -8.64 4.30
C LYS A 140 -15.02 -10.16 4.48
N ARG A 141 -13.79 -10.70 4.46
CA ARG A 141 -13.54 -12.15 4.54
C ARG A 141 -13.31 -12.63 5.97
N MET A 142 -12.74 -11.78 6.84
CA MET A 142 -12.38 -12.13 8.21
C MET A 142 -13.53 -11.95 9.20
N ASP A 143 -13.53 -12.73 10.28
CA ASP A 143 -14.33 -12.42 11.48
C ASP A 143 -13.61 -11.32 12.28
N ARG A 144 -14.28 -10.19 12.47
CA ARG A 144 -13.71 -9.00 13.12
C ARG A 144 -13.35 -9.18 14.59
N LYS A 145 -13.91 -10.20 15.27
CA LYS A 145 -13.67 -10.47 16.70
C LYS A 145 -12.67 -11.59 16.91
N GLU A 146 -12.62 -12.55 15.99
CA GLU A 146 -11.84 -13.76 16.11
C GLU A 146 -10.51 -13.65 15.39
N ASP A 147 -10.51 -13.15 14.17
CA ASP A 147 -9.35 -13.09 13.29
C ASP A 147 -8.47 -11.86 13.51
N ALA A 148 -7.26 -11.90 12.96
CA ALA A 148 -6.34 -10.78 12.94
C ALA A 148 -5.79 -10.52 11.53
N LEU A 149 -5.53 -9.25 11.22
CA LEU A 149 -4.73 -8.82 10.08
C LEU A 149 -3.27 -8.65 10.51
N LEU A 150 -2.33 -9.17 9.71
CA LEU A 150 -0.95 -8.71 9.69
C LEU A 150 -0.73 -7.90 8.41
N LEU A 151 -0.41 -6.62 8.56
CA LEU A 151 0.01 -5.74 7.48
C LEU A 151 1.51 -5.50 7.61
N PHE A 152 2.27 -5.93 6.62
CA PHE A 152 3.71 -5.70 6.51
C PHE A 152 3.95 -4.73 5.36
N VAL A 153 4.49 -3.57 5.66
CA VAL A 153 4.87 -2.55 4.67
C VAL A 153 6.38 -2.40 4.68
N THR A 154 7.00 -2.53 3.53
CA THR A 154 8.43 -2.32 3.33
C THR A 154 8.63 -1.36 2.17
N THR A 155 9.28 -0.23 2.44
CA THR A 155 9.51 0.86 1.50
C THR A 155 10.41 1.93 2.13
N HIS A 156 10.74 2.98 1.39
CA HIS A 156 11.34 4.17 1.97
C HIS A 156 10.37 4.95 2.85
N GLY A 157 10.90 5.71 3.80
CA GLY A 157 10.15 6.59 4.67
C GLY A 157 10.79 7.96 4.75
N THR A 158 9.99 9.00 4.95
CA THR A 158 10.41 10.40 4.98
C THR A 158 10.44 10.96 6.41
N GLU A 159 11.12 12.07 6.64
CA GLU A 159 11.23 12.73 7.95
C GLU A 159 9.88 13.27 8.46
N ASP A 160 8.95 13.58 7.57
CA ASP A 160 7.58 13.98 7.91
C ASP A 160 6.62 12.81 8.08
N HIS A 161 7.18 11.60 8.18
CA HIS A 161 6.48 10.35 8.50
C HIS A 161 5.49 9.91 7.42
N THR A 162 5.88 9.95 6.15
CA THR A 162 5.14 9.30 5.08
C THR A 162 5.89 8.08 4.56
N LEU A 163 5.15 7.10 4.06
CA LEU A 163 5.69 5.96 3.33
C LEU A 163 5.74 6.34 1.85
N TYR A 164 6.90 6.14 1.25
CA TYR A 164 7.10 6.44 -0.16
C TYR A 164 6.56 5.32 -1.04
N VAL A 165 5.88 5.69 -2.10
CA VAL A 165 5.33 4.77 -3.10
C VAL A 165 5.83 5.19 -4.46
N GLN A 166 6.50 4.30 -5.17
CA GLN A 166 6.97 4.52 -6.52
C GLN A 166 6.72 3.27 -7.36
N VAL A 167 5.91 3.42 -8.41
CA VAL A 167 5.64 2.36 -9.39
C VAL A 167 6.71 2.37 -10.47
N ASP A 168 6.98 3.54 -11.03
CA ASP A 168 8.04 3.80 -12.01
C ASP A 168 8.65 5.20 -11.79
N GLN A 169 9.52 5.65 -12.69
CA GLN A 169 10.21 6.94 -12.56
C GLN A 169 9.30 8.17 -12.64
N ASN A 170 8.05 8.01 -13.08
CA ASN A 170 7.11 9.10 -13.34
C ASN A 170 5.94 9.10 -12.36
N GLU A 171 5.76 8.01 -11.61
CA GLU A 171 4.61 7.82 -10.74
C GLU A 171 5.08 7.59 -9.30
N GLU A 172 4.94 8.62 -8.47
CA GLU A 172 5.24 8.58 -7.04
C GLU A 172 4.04 9.07 -6.22
N ASP A 173 3.84 8.47 -5.05
CA ASP A 173 2.81 8.83 -4.08
C ASP A 173 3.36 8.68 -2.65
N PHE A 174 2.60 9.14 -1.67
CA PHE A 174 2.97 9.10 -0.26
C PHE A 174 1.79 8.68 0.60
N ILE A 175 1.99 7.71 1.48
CA ILE A 175 0.96 7.25 2.41
C ILE A 175 1.28 7.83 3.80
N SER A 176 0.41 8.73 4.26
CA SER A 176 0.54 9.29 5.61
C SER A 176 0.04 8.31 6.69
N PRO A 177 0.42 8.53 7.98
CA PRO A 177 -0.14 7.76 9.09
C PRO A 177 -1.66 7.83 9.18
N GLN A 178 -2.27 8.94 8.77
CA GLN A 178 -3.71 9.15 8.76
C GLN A 178 -4.40 8.38 7.66
N ASP A 179 -3.83 8.35 6.45
CA ASP A 179 -4.36 7.58 5.32
C ASP A 179 -4.36 6.09 5.64
N LEU A 180 -3.24 5.56 6.17
CA LEU A 180 -3.15 4.16 6.57
C LEU A 180 -4.14 3.82 7.69
N ARG A 181 -4.29 4.72 8.67
CA ARG A 181 -5.29 4.55 9.73
C ARG A 181 -6.70 4.53 9.16
N GLN A 182 -7.04 5.45 8.27
CA GLN A 182 -8.35 5.53 7.64
C GLN A 182 -8.67 4.28 6.84
N ALA A 183 -7.77 3.80 5.99
CA ALA A 183 -7.96 2.58 5.21
C ALA A 183 -8.27 1.35 6.09
N LEU A 184 -7.57 1.21 7.21
CA LEU A 184 -7.80 0.14 8.18
C LEU A 184 -9.14 0.27 8.91
N ASP A 185 -9.58 1.48 9.23
CA ASP A 185 -10.84 1.73 9.92
C ASP A 185 -12.03 1.54 8.98
N ASP A 186 -11.95 2.02 7.74
CA ASP A 186 -12.98 1.85 6.71
C ASP A 186 -13.18 0.38 6.34
N ALA A 187 -12.11 -0.40 6.28
CA ALA A 187 -12.18 -1.85 6.13
C ALA A 187 -12.85 -2.56 7.33
N GLY A 188 -13.01 -1.86 8.45
CA GLY A 188 -13.61 -2.39 9.68
C GLY A 188 -12.77 -3.47 10.35
N ILE A 189 -11.47 -3.51 10.09
CA ILE A 189 -10.55 -4.48 10.67
C ILE A 189 -10.25 -4.06 12.12
N GLY A 190 -10.61 -4.90 13.09
CA GLY A 190 -10.41 -4.65 14.51
C GLY A 190 -9.00 -5.04 14.96
N ASN A 191 -8.70 -6.33 14.95
CA ASN A 191 -7.43 -6.87 15.45
C ASN A 191 -6.33 -6.71 14.39
N ARG A 192 -5.29 -5.94 14.71
CA ARG A 192 -4.25 -5.53 13.75
C ARG A 192 -2.85 -5.79 14.27
N ILE A 193 -2.00 -6.36 13.44
CA ILE A 193 -0.54 -6.40 13.59
C ILE A 193 0.01 -5.59 12.43
N ILE A 194 0.56 -4.42 12.71
CA ILE A 194 1.10 -3.51 11.69
C ILE A 194 2.60 -3.46 11.86
N VAL A 195 3.32 -3.82 10.81
CA VAL A 195 4.78 -3.91 10.77
C VAL A 195 5.28 -2.99 9.66
N LEU A 196 6.02 -1.96 10.04
CA LEU A 196 6.52 -0.94 9.12
C LEU A 196 8.04 -1.00 9.03
N SER A 197 8.55 -1.53 7.92
CA SER A 197 9.96 -1.57 7.56
C SER A 197 10.30 -0.36 6.71
N ALA A 198 10.47 0.80 7.37
CA ALA A 198 10.77 2.07 6.72
C ALA A 198 11.55 2.99 7.67
N CYS A 199 12.30 3.94 7.10
CA CYS A 199 12.88 5.06 7.84
C CYS A 199 11.77 5.86 8.53
N TYR A 200 12.06 6.44 9.70
CA TYR A 200 11.14 7.30 10.48
C TYR A 200 9.77 6.67 10.83
N SER A 201 9.64 5.35 10.63
CA SER A 201 8.37 4.61 10.78
C SER A 201 7.75 4.69 12.17
N GLY A 202 8.53 5.00 13.22
CA GLY A 202 8.01 5.27 14.55
C GLY A 202 7.00 6.42 14.61
N GLY A 203 7.02 7.34 13.65
CA GLY A 203 6.05 8.42 13.50
C GLY A 203 4.62 7.95 13.23
N PHE A 204 4.44 6.72 12.77
CA PHE A 204 3.13 6.11 12.55
C PHE A 204 2.43 5.65 13.84
N ILE A 205 3.20 5.37 14.90
CA ILE A 205 2.65 4.84 16.17
C ILE A 205 1.53 5.72 16.74
N PRO A 206 1.64 7.05 16.83
CA PRO A 206 0.57 7.88 17.40
C PRO A 206 -0.79 7.73 16.69
N ALA A 207 -0.79 7.60 15.37
CA ALA A 207 -2.01 7.43 14.58
C ALA A 207 -2.55 5.99 14.64
N LEU A 208 -1.67 4.98 14.61
CA LEU A 208 -2.06 3.57 14.47
C LEU A 208 -2.32 2.85 15.80
N ARG A 209 -1.80 3.35 16.91
CA ARG A 209 -1.98 2.71 18.22
C ARG A 209 -3.45 2.66 18.62
N SER A 210 -3.90 1.49 19.03
CA SER A 210 -5.22 1.29 19.61
C SER A 210 -5.17 0.10 20.61
N PRO A 211 -6.20 -0.12 21.41
CA PRO A 211 -6.26 -1.32 22.25
C PRO A 211 -6.18 -2.64 21.47
N ASP A 212 -6.59 -2.64 20.20
CA ASP A 212 -6.68 -3.83 19.35
C ASP A 212 -5.52 -3.93 18.34
N THR A 213 -4.49 -3.10 18.49
CA THR A 213 -3.40 -3.03 17.52
C THR A 213 -2.05 -3.30 18.19
N LEU A 214 -1.23 -4.15 17.55
CA LEU A 214 0.20 -4.23 17.72
C LEU A 214 0.85 -3.45 16.56
N VAL A 215 1.70 -2.47 16.88
CA VAL A 215 2.51 -1.75 15.88
C VAL A 215 3.98 -2.06 16.14
N LEU A 216 4.70 -2.49 15.12
CA LEU A 216 6.16 -2.70 15.12
C LEU A 216 6.77 -1.83 14.04
N THR A 217 7.84 -1.10 14.34
CA THR A 217 8.50 -0.19 13.40
C THR A 217 10.00 -0.42 13.35
N ALA A 218 10.58 -0.31 12.16
CA ALA A 218 12.01 -0.50 11.94
C ALA A 218 12.87 0.60 12.57
N ALA A 219 12.31 1.79 12.76
CA ALA A 219 13.02 2.92 13.30
C ALA A 219 12.17 3.74 14.26
N ARG A 220 12.82 4.55 15.10
CA ARG A 220 12.17 5.62 15.87
C ARG A 220 11.73 6.75 14.92
N ALA A 221 10.80 7.62 15.37
CA ALA A 221 10.23 8.69 14.57
C ALA A 221 11.26 9.69 14.00
N ASP A 222 12.42 9.83 14.63
CA ASP A 222 13.49 10.74 14.26
C ASP A 222 14.76 10.02 13.74
N ARG A 223 14.61 8.77 13.27
CA ARG A 223 15.73 7.94 12.85
C ARG A 223 15.51 7.27 11.51
N PRO A 224 16.55 7.16 10.66
CA PRO A 224 16.54 6.28 9.52
C PRO A 224 16.58 4.80 9.96
N SER A 225 16.31 3.91 9.03
CA SER A 225 16.63 2.49 9.05
C SER A 225 17.57 2.16 7.88
N PHE A 226 18.14 0.94 7.83
CA PHE A 226 19.24 0.63 6.94
C PHE A 226 18.99 -0.65 6.13
N GLY A 227 19.84 -0.84 5.11
CA GLY A 227 19.85 -2.04 4.28
C GLY A 227 18.91 -1.99 3.08
N CYS A 228 18.34 -0.83 2.75
CA CYS A 228 17.78 -0.57 1.42
C CYS A 228 18.92 -0.22 0.45
N GLY A 229 18.73 -0.50 -0.83
CA GLY A 229 19.68 -0.23 -1.89
C GLY A 229 20.31 -1.48 -2.52
N ASN A 230 21.00 -1.28 -3.65
CA ASN A 230 21.44 -2.32 -4.57
C ASN A 230 22.52 -3.27 -4.03
N THR A 231 23.03 -3.04 -2.83
CA THR A 231 24.05 -3.89 -2.18
C THR A 231 23.47 -4.86 -1.16
N SER A 232 22.14 -4.85 -0.97
CA SER A 232 21.45 -5.68 0.01
C SER A 232 20.33 -6.48 -0.66
N ASN A 233 20.00 -7.66 -0.09
CA ASN A 233 18.85 -8.46 -0.52
C ASN A 233 17.67 -8.33 0.44
N ALA A 234 17.87 -7.73 1.60
CA ALA A 234 16.87 -7.41 2.60
C ALA A 234 17.32 -6.20 3.43
N THR A 235 16.36 -5.43 3.93
CA THR A 235 16.63 -4.39 4.93
C THR A 235 17.15 -5.01 6.23
N TYR A 236 17.82 -4.24 7.09
CA TYR A 236 18.25 -4.76 8.40
C TYR A 236 17.06 -5.25 9.23
N PHE A 237 15.94 -4.54 9.14
CA PHE A 237 14.74 -4.94 9.86
C PHE A 237 14.09 -6.17 9.26
N GLY A 238 13.93 -6.25 7.94
CA GLY A 238 13.40 -7.41 7.25
C GLY A 238 14.24 -8.65 7.48
N GLN A 239 15.58 -8.54 7.39
CA GLN A 239 16.47 -9.64 7.73
C GLN A 239 16.28 -10.11 9.17
N ALA A 240 16.34 -9.18 10.12
CA ALA A 240 16.33 -9.53 11.54
C ALA A 240 14.96 -10.01 12.03
N TRP A 241 13.86 -9.34 11.63
CA TRP A 241 12.52 -9.67 12.12
C TRP A 241 11.86 -10.77 11.29
N LEU A 242 11.76 -10.56 9.97
CA LEU A 242 10.98 -11.43 9.09
C LEU A 242 11.75 -12.72 8.76
N ILE A 243 13.00 -12.59 8.26
CA ILE A 243 13.76 -13.72 7.73
C ILE A 243 14.33 -14.57 8.86
N ASP A 244 14.94 -13.94 9.87
CA ASP A 244 15.61 -14.66 10.93
C ASP A 244 14.69 -15.01 12.10
N ALA A 245 14.04 -14.00 12.72
CA ALA A 245 13.35 -14.22 13.99
C ALA A 245 11.99 -14.87 13.81
N MET A 246 11.14 -14.43 12.87
CA MET A 246 9.85 -15.08 12.59
C MET A 246 10.01 -16.49 12.03
N ASN A 247 11.11 -16.78 11.38
CA ASN A 247 11.41 -18.13 10.91
C ASN A 247 11.77 -19.12 12.04
N ARG A 248 12.11 -18.59 13.22
CA ARG A 248 12.43 -19.39 14.43
C ARG A 248 11.38 -19.29 15.54
N SER A 249 10.51 -18.28 15.49
CA SER A 249 9.50 -18.01 16.51
C SER A 249 8.11 -17.91 15.89
N ASP A 250 7.09 -18.29 16.63
CA ASP A 250 5.68 -18.04 16.32
C ASP A 250 5.12 -16.83 17.07
N ASP A 251 5.97 -16.13 17.84
CA ASP A 251 5.61 -14.96 18.63
C ASP A 251 6.19 -13.69 17.98
N PRO A 252 5.35 -12.83 17.37
CA PRO A 252 5.81 -11.60 16.74
C PRO A 252 6.54 -10.64 17.69
N LEU A 253 6.20 -10.65 18.99
CA LEU A 253 6.84 -9.81 19.99
C LEU A 253 8.21 -10.37 20.41
N ALA A 254 8.31 -11.68 20.62
CA ALA A 254 9.59 -12.33 20.89
C ALA A 254 10.54 -12.20 19.68
N ALA A 255 10.01 -12.37 18.47
CA ALA A 255 10.75 -12.12 17.24
C ALA A 255 11.25 -10.66 17.15
N PHE A 256 10.40 -9.71 17.51
CA PHE A 256 10.80 -8.29 17.51
C PHE A 256 11.89 -7.97 18.56
N ALA A 257 11.80 -8.55 19.75
CA ALA A 257 12.84 -8.39 20.77
C ALA A 257 14.20 -8.93 20.28
N SER A 258 14.20 -10.10 19.62
CA SER A 258 15.40 -10.70 19.00
C SER A 258 15.94 -9.81 17.87
N ALA A 259 15.05 -9.30 17.01
CA ALA A 259 15.40 -8.42 15.89
C ALA A 259 16.07 -7.13 16.37
N LYS A 260 15.54 -6.48 17.40
CA LYS A 260 16.16 -5.27 18.00
C LYS A 260 17.60 -5.51 18.41
N THR A 261 17.88 -6.64 19.05
CA THR A 261 19.24 -7.00 19.46
C THR A 261 20.15 -7.19 18.25
N ALA A 262 19.70 -7.90 17.23
CA ALA A 262 20.46 -8.17 16.02
C ALA A 262 20.73 -6.87 15.22
N ILE A 263 19.72 -6.02 15.07
CA ILE A 263 19.83 -4.72 14.38
C ILE A 263 20.85 -3.84 15.09
N THR A 264 20.74 -3.69 16.42
CA THR A 264 21.69 -2.88 17.20
C THR A 264 23.14 -3.37 17.06
N ALA A 265 23.35 -4.70 17.01
CA ALA A 265 24.66 -5.27 16.82
C ALA A 265 25.20 -4.99 15.40
N ARG A 266 24.37 -5.12 14.39
CA ARG A 266 24.73 -4.88 12.98
C ARG A 266 25.03 -3.39 12.74
N GLU A 267 24.16 -2.49 13.18
CA GLU A 267 24.36 -1.04 13.08
C GLU A 267 25.69 -0.61 13.70
N LYS A 268 26.02 -1.15 14.89
CA LYS A 268 27.29 -0.89 15.54
C LYS A 268 28.49 -1.41 14.73
N GLN A 269 28.37 -2.60 14.14
CA GLN A 269 29.42 -3.20 13.32
C GLN A 269 29.66 -2.38 12.06
N ASP A 270 28.59 -1.91 11.42
CA ASP A 270 28.62 -1.19 10.14
C ASP A 270 28.86 0.33 10.34
N GLY A 271 28.92 0.80 11.60
CA GLY A 271 29.17 2.21 11.94
C GLY A 271 27.96 3.12 11.76
N GLU A 272 26.77 2.54 11.67
CA GLU A 272 25.53 3.27 11.44
C GLU A 272 24.96 3.90 12.73
N LEU A 273 24.17 4.97 12.55
CA LEU A 273 23.41 5.54 13.65
C LEU A 273 22.30 4.56 14.07
N PRO A 274 22.07 4.36 15.41
CA PRO A 274 21.03 3.47 15.88
C PRO A 274 19.64 3.83 15.32
N SER A 275 18.97 2.94 14.63
CA SER A 275 17.58 3.12 14.13
C SER A 275 16.56 3.11 15.26
N LEU A 276 16.83 2.39 16.35
CA LEU A 276 16.00 2.30 17.56
C LEU A 276 14.57 1.81 17.26
N PRO A 277 14.37 0.57 16.79
CA PRO A 277 13.06 0.02 16.48
C PRO A 277 12.06 0.13 17.63
N GLN A 278 10.82 0.50 17.33
CA GLN A 278 9.77 0.79 18.32
C GLN A 278 8.62 -0.20 18.25
N GLN A 279 7.90 -0.35 19.36
CA GLN A 279 6.67 -1.12 19.40
C GLN A 279 5.59 -0.41 20.20
N SER A 280 4.33 -0.67 19.85
CA SER A 280 3.15 -0.30 20.63
C SER A 280 2.21 -1.50 20.71
N LEU A 281 1.99 -2.04 21.90
CA LEU A 281 1.14 -3.21 22.13
C LEU A 281 -0.18 -2.77 22.77
N GLY A 282 -1.28 -2.99 22.06
CA GLY A 282 -2.63 -2.81 22.58
C GLY A 282 -3.04 -3.91 23.55
N ARG A 283 -3.80 -3.55 24.59
CA ARG A 283 -4.20 -4.52 25.63
C ARG A 283 -5.15 -5.62 25.13
N ARG A 284 -5.94 -5.38 24.07
CA ARG A 284 -6.94 -6.33 23.53
C ARG A 284 -6.37 -7.21 22.43
N ILE A 285 -5.33 -6.78 21.71
CA ILE A 285 -4.68 -7.62 20.69
C ILE A 285 -3.87 -8.75 21.32
N ALA A 286 -3.29 -8.56 22.49
CA ALA A 286 -2.46 -9.58 23.13
C ALA A 286 -3.19 -10.95 23.33
N PRO A 287 -4.43 -11.02 23.87
CA PRO A 287 -5.16 -12.28 23.94
C PRO A 287 -5.55 -12.86 22.58
N VAL A 288 -5.72 -12.05 21.52
CA VAL A 288 -5.98 -12.54 20.15
C VAL A 288 -4.74 -13.24 19.63
N LEU A 289 -3.56 -12.64 19.77
CA LEU A 289 -2.28 -13.27 19.41
C LEU A 289 -2.04 -14.57 20.18
N ALA A 290 -2.37 -14.59 21.46
CA ALA A 290 -2.25 -15.79 22.27
C ALA A 290 -3.16 -16.93 21.77
N ARG A 291 -4.41 -16.63 21.38
CA ARG A 291 -5.33 -17.63 20.79
C ARG A 291 -4.85 -18.12 19.44
N TRP A 292 -4.43 -17.20 18.55
CA TRP A 292 -3.87 -17.56 17.27
C TRP A 292 -2.68 -18.53 17.44
N ARG A 293 -1.73 -18.21 18.31
CA ARG A 293 -0.56 -19.06 18.58
C ARG A 293 -0.93 -20.40 19.17
N ALA A 294 -1.93 -20.45 20.08
CA ALA A 294 -2.38 -21.69 20.69
C ALA A 294 -3.03 -22.65 19.69
N GLY A 295 -3.65 -22.13 18.63
CA GLY A 295 -4.22 -22.92 17.53
C GLY A 295 -3.25 -23.22 16.39
N LEU A 296 -2.08 -22.57 16.39
CA LEU A 296 -1.13 -22.69 15.29
C LEU A 296 -0.29 -23.98 15.39
N HIS A 297 -0.30 -24.75 14.32
CA HIS A 297 0.68 -25.82 14.09
C HIS A 297 1.76 -25.29 13.14
N ALA A 298 2.78 -24.64 13.72
CA ALA A 298 3.82 -24.00 12.92
C ALA A 298 4.54 -25.02 12.03
N GLY A 299 4.61 -24.73 10.73
CA GLY A 299 5.38 -25.50 9.78
C GLY A 299 6.90 -25.37 9.98
N PRO A 300 7.70 -26.07 9.18
CA PRO A 300 9.16 -25.96 9.23
C PRO A 300 9.63 -24.55 8.85
N ALA A 301 10.89 -24.26 9.16
CA ALA A 301 11.54 -23.05 8.69
C ALA A 301 11.54 -22.99 7.16
N VAL A 302 11.40 -21.80 6.62
CA VAL A 302 11.34 -21.52 5.18
C VAL A 302 12.65 -20.82 4.79
N ALA A 303 13.38 -21.38 3.82
CA ALA A 303 14.62 -20.75 3.36
C ALA A 303 14.33 -19.42 2.64
N TYR A 304 15.16 -18.41 2.92
CA TYR A 304 15.12 -17.16 2.17
C TYR A 304 15.72 -17.40 0.77
N PRO A 305 14.99 -17.12 -0.31
CA PRO A 305 15.42 -17.52 -1.65
C PRO A 305 16.43 -16.57 -2.31
N TYR A 306 16.69 -15.42 -1.68
CA TYR A 306 17.59 -14.38 -2.23
C TYR A 306 18.91 -14.40 -1.46
N PRO A 307 19.99 -15.03 -1.99
CA PRO A 307 21.28 -15.09 -1.30
C PRO A 307 21.91 -13.71 -1.22
N PRO A 308 22.89 -13.50 -0.30
CA PRO A 308 23.71 -12.29 -0.29
C PRO A 308 24.35 -12.06 -1.67
N LEU A 309 24.46 -10.80 -2.09
CA LEU A 309 24.98 -10.43 -3.41
C LEU A 309 26.45 -10.84 -3.60
N ASP A 310 27.22 -10.88 -2.51
CA ASP A 310 28.60 -11.36 -2.46
C ASP A 310 28.74 -12.89 -2.55
N ALA A 311 27.64 -13.63 -2.42
CA ALA A 311 27.60 -15.09 -2.55
C ALA A 311 27.36 -15.58 -4.00
N VAL A 312 27.06 -14.66 -4.94
CA VAL A 312 26.96 -15.02 -6.37
C VAL A 312 28.37 -15.24 -6.89
N PRO A 313 28.73 -16.45 -7.37
CA PRO A 313 30.04 -16.65 -7.99
C PRO A 313 30.18 -15.69 -9.16
N ASP A 314 31.35 -15.03 -9.25
CA ASP A 314 31.73 -14.27 -10.43
C ASP A 314 31.84 -15.28 -11.59
N ASP A 315 30.81 -15.34 -12.43
CA ASP A 315 30.72 -16.27 -13.57
C ASP A 315 31.61 -15.85 -14.75
N GLY A 316 32.50 -14.89 -14.52
CA GLY A 316 33.59 -14.57 -15.43
C GLY A 316 33.16 -13.99 -16.77
N GLN A 317 31.91 -13.51 -16.90
CA GLN A 317 31.48 -12.85 -18.14
C GLN A 317 31.79 -11.34 -18.08
N ASP A 318 32.88 -11.03 -18.80
CA ASP A 318 33.27 -9.74 -19.37
C ASP A 318 32.89 -8.45 -18.65
N ARG A 319 33.65 -8.11 -17.62
CA ARG A 319 33.81 -6.68 -17.26
C ARG A 319 34.58 -6.01 -18.41
N VAL A 320 33.89 -5.22 -19.22
CA VAL A 320 34.53 -4.24 -20.06
C VAL A 320 35.38 -3.36 -19.13
N PRO A 321 36.69 -3.21 -19.35
CA PRO A 321 37.54 -2.37 -18.51
C PRO A 321 37.05 -0.94 -18.62
N GLU A 322 36.56 -0.39 -17.50
CA GLU A 322 36.31 1.05 -17.35
C GLU A 322 37.63 1.78 -17.64
N SER A 323 37.61 2.60 -18.66
CA SER A 323 38.72 3.52 -18.95
C SER A 323 38.80 4.55 -17.81
N ASP A 324 39.95 4.63 -17.18
CA ASP A 324 40.33 5.67 -16.24
C ASP A 324 39.91 7.06 -16.75
N SER A 325 38.92 7.68 -16.13
CA SER A 325 38.74 9.12 -16.21
C SER A 325 38.17 9.63 -14.87
N ASP A 326 39.06 10.31 -14.19
CA ASP A 326 38.88 11.37 -13.17
C ASP A 326 37.87 11.18 -12.04
N THR A 327 38.49 10.85 -10.91
CA THR A 327 37.99 11.05 -9.55
C THR A 327 37.34 12.43 -9.32
N GLN A 328 36.03 12.48 -9.21
CA GLN A 328 35.39 13.48 -8.36
C GLN A 328 34.52 12.77 -7.31
N PRO A 329 34.62 13.13 -6.03
CA PRO A 329 33.76 12.55 -5.00
C PRO A 329 32.30 12.96 -5.25
N LEU A 330 31.43 11.98 -5.39
CA LEU A 330 29.99 12.21 -5.38
C LEU A 330 29.60 12.86 -4.07
N HIS A 331 29.21 14.11 -4.13
CA HIS A 331 28.53 14.79 -3.05
C HIS A 331 27.22 14.06 -2.76
N SER A 332 27.06 13.61 -1.52
CA SER A 332 25.74 13.28 -0.99
C SER A 332 24.77 14.41 -1.27
N PRO A 333 23.54 14.13 -1.70
CA PRO A 333 22.56 15.19 -1.93
C PRO A 333 22.31 15.92 -0.61
N THR A 334 22.75 17.17 -0.54
CA THR A 334 22.41 18.10 0.52
C THR A 334 20.91 18.29 0.57
N ASN A 335 20.33 18.05 1.76
CA ASN A 335 19.03 18.48 2.23
C ASN A 335 18.27 19.43 1.30
N ALA A 336 17.59 18.92 0.30
CA ALA A 336 16.48 19.60 -0.34
C ALA A 336 15.25 19.33 0.55
N LYS A 337 14.73 20.38 1.17
CA LYS A 337 13.48 20.35 1.92
C LYS A 337 12.40 19.82 0.96
N ALA A 338 11.86 18.64 1.25
CA ALA A 338 10.80 18.04 0.46
C ALA A 338 9.64 19.05 0.30
N PRO A 339 9.05 19.21 -0.88
CA PRO A 339 7.86 20.01 -1.06
C PRO A 339 6.76 19.42 -0.16
N ALA A 340 5.94 20.28 0.44
CA ALA A 340 4.78 19.87 1.21
C ALA A 340 3.90 18.97 0.33
N ALA A 341 3.52 17.81 0.84
CA ALA A 341 2.71 16.83 0.13
C ALA A 341 1.44 17.53 -0.45
N PRO A 342 1.10 17.31 -1.72
CA PRO A 342 -0.12 17.82 -2.30
C PRO A 342 -1.31 17.22 -1.55
N THR A 343 -2.22 18.07 -1.08
CA THR A 343 -3.49 17.61 -0.52
C THR A 343 -4.33 17.03 -1.65
N ARG A 344 -4.48 15.71 -1.66
CA ARG A 344 -5.31 14.97 -2.62
C ARG A 344 -6.75 15.49 -2.55
N PRO A 345 -7.41 15.84 -3.66
CA PRO A 345 -8.83 16.13 -3.64
C PRO A 345 -9.59 14.88 -3.22
N ARG A 346 -10.30 14.95 -2.13
CA ARG A 346 -11.15 13.84 -1.65
C ARG A 346 -12.34 13.70 -2.57
N ASN A 347 -12.51 12.56 -3.21
CA ASN A 347 -13.77 12.19 -3.80
C ASN A 347 -14.82 12.11 -2.69
N PRO A 348 -15.98 12.77 -2.82
CA PRO A 348 -17.03 12.67 -1.82
C PRO A 348 -17.51 11.21 -1.74
N LEU A 349 -17.54 10.67 -0.53
CA LEU A 349 -18.10 9.36 -0.25
C LEU A 349 -19.53 9.23 -0.82
N PRO A 350 -19.91 8.07 -1.39
CA PRO A 350 -21.28 7.83 -1.81
C PRO A 350 -22.22 7.98 -0.59
N VAL A 351 -23.17 8.88 -0.72
CA VAL A 351 -24.20 9.11 0.30
C VAL A 351 -25.00 7.82 0.47
N PRO A 352 -25.15 7.29 1.69
CA PRO A 352 -25.98 6.11 1.90
C PRO A 352 -27.43 6.39 1.49
N PRO A 353 -28.14 5.43 0.88
CA PRO A 353 -29.52 5.61 0.48
C PRO A 353 -30.40 5.94 1.68
N THR A 354 -31.23 6.96 1.51
CA THR A 354 -32.22 7.37 2.51
C THR A 354 -33.18 6.19 2.81
N PRO A 355 -33.41 5.84 4.08
CA PRO A 355 -34.36 4.78 4.40
C PRO A 355 -35.77 5.16 3.90
N ALA A 356 -36.44 4.19 3.25
CA ALA A 356 -37.80 4.35 2.79
C ALA A 356 -38.74 4.60 3.98
N PRO A 357 -39.78 5.44 3.84
CA PRO A 357 -40.77 5.63 4.90
C PRO A 357 -41.50 4.31 5.17
N THR A 358 -41.56 3.95 6.43
CA THR A 358 -42.31 2.80 6.94
C THR A 358 -43.84 3.08 6.80
N PRO A 359 -44.66 2.08 6.45
CA PRO A 359 -46.10 2.24 6.26
C PRO A 359 -46.84 2.52 7.56
#